data_af8624bbdfdfe6af2f827066216f064e
#
_entry.id   af8624bbdfdfe6af2f827066216f064e
#
_cell.length_a   1.000
_cell.length_b   1.000
_cell.length_c   1.000
_cell.angle_alpha   90.00
_cell.angle_beta   90.00
_cell.angle_gamma   90.00
#
_symmetry.space_group_name_H-M   'P 1'
#
loop_
_entity.id
_entity.type
_entity.pdbx_description
1 polymer ?
#
loop_
_entity_poly.entity_id
_entity_poly.type
_entity_poly.pdbx_seq_one_letter_code
_entity_poly.pdbx_strand_id
1 'polypeptide(L)'
;MIKKFIKTHEHAWVLVYFVFYMPWYFGLQQRDISHFFDMYVRLDRIIPFVPAFIIPYIYWFLFVAGTLLFLFFYDADEFYRGFSFLACGMTISLIIFTIFPTRFCHRPEVLTGNAFEQFWLRFIYGADKPTNVFPSIHVFNSIGCAIALIKSKKFKDNKPMHIFAIISAVLITLSTMFIKQHSCMDAVAAAVIAYILYQLIYKREHPRLRQFVYSKFPNKG
;
A
#
# COMPACT_ATOMS: atom_id res chain seq x y z
N MET A 1 -5.06 16.92 -27.43
CA MET A 1 -4.90 15.55 -26.89
C MET A 1 -5.20 15.50 -25.39
N ILE A 2 -4.58 16.28 -24.53
CA ILE A 2 -4.77 16.32 -23.06
C ILE A 2 -6.21 16.64 -22.64
N LYS A 3 -6.86 17.66 -23.24
CA LYS A 3 -8.26 18.03 -22.93
C LYS A 3 -9.26 16.90 -23.26
N LYS A 4 -9.00 16.10 -24.30
CA LYS A 4 -9.85 14.95 -24.66
C LYS A 4 -9.64 13.82 -23.64
N PHE A 5 -8.39 13.55 -23.23
CA PHE A 5 -8.07 12.56 -22.22
C PHE A 5 -8.73 12.88 -20.87
N ILE A 6 -8.64 14.13 -20.39
CA ILE A 6 -9.28 14.57 -19.14
C ILE A 6 -10.80 14.40 -19.19
N LYS A 7 -11.45 14.72 -20.36
CA LYS A 7 -12.89 14.53 -20.53
C LYS A 7 -13.34 13.06 -20.53
N THR A 8 -12.47 12.14 -20.95
CA THR A 8 -12.78 10.70 -20.96
C THR A 8 -12.41 10.02 -19.63
N HIS A 9 -11.54 10.65 -18.83
CA HIS A 9 -11.04 10.08 -17.55
C HIS A 9 -11.24 11.11 -16.42
N GLU A 10 -12.48 11.57 -16.27
CA GLU A 10 -12.82 12.56 -15.22
C GLU A 10 -12.48 12.06 -13.82
N HIS A 11 -12.52 10.74 -13.59
CA HIS A 11 -12.11 10.11 -12.32
C HIS A 11 -10.63 10.33 -11.95
N ALA A 12 -9.78 10.81 -12.87
CA ALA A 12 -8.40 11.17 -12.59
C ALA A 12 -8.26 12.27 -11.52
N TRP A 13 -9.31 13.05 -11.25
CA TRP A 13 -9.27 14.13 -10.26
C TRP A 13 -8.87 13.65 -8.86
N VAL A 14 -9.19 12.40 -8.49
CA VAL A 14 -8.83 11.86 -7.17
C VAL A 14 -7.31 11.77 -6.95
N LEU A 15 -6.52 11.75 -8.04
CA LEU A 15 -5.06 11.74 -7.96
C LEU A 15 -4.48 13.02 -7.34
N VAL A 16 -5.29 14.11 -7.24
CA VAL A 16 -4.95 15.31 -6.46
C VAL A 16 -4.64 14.94 -5.00
N TYR A 17 -5.17 13.85 -4.48
CA TYR A 17 -4.81 13.30 -3.18
C TYR A 17 -3.30 13.23 -2.95
N PHE A 18 -2.52 12.84 -3.95
CA PHE A 18 -1.07 12.72 -3.83
C PHE A 18 -0.35 14.06 -3.66
N VAL A 19 -0.96 15.18 -4.08
CA VAL A 19 -0.43 16.54 -3.85
C VAL A 19 -0.36 16.86 -2.35
N PHE A 20 -1.26 16.30 -1.55
CA PHE A 20 -1.27 16.46 -0.10
C PHE A 20 -0.54 15.32 0.61
N TYR A 21 -0.73 14.08 0.14
CA TYR A 21 -0.15 12.90 0.74
C TYR A 21 1.38 12.91 0.71
N MET A 22 1.98 13.19 -0.45
CA MET A 22 3.43 13.13 -0.62
C MET A 22 4.20 14.13 0.26
N PRO A 23 3.84 15.44 0.30
CA PRO A 23 4.51 16.39 1.22
C PRO A 23 4.36 15.98 2.68
N TRP A 24 3.19 15.48 3.09
CA TRP A 24 2.98 15.02 4.46
C TRP A 24 3.87 13.80 4.77
N TYR A 25 3.88 12.81 3.90
CA TYR A 25 4.73 11.62 4.05
C TYR A 25 6.22 11.99 4.15
N PHE A 26 6.74 12.77 3.19
CA PHE A 26 8.15 13.18 3.20
C PHE A 26 8.48 14.10 4.38
N GLY A 27 7.57 14.96 4.81
CA GLY A 27 7.73 15.77 6.01
C GLY A 27 7.90 14.90 7.26
N LEU A 28 7.08 13.84 7.39
CA LEU A 28 7.21 12.88 8.50
C LEU A 28 8.53 12.09 8.44
N GLN A 29 9.01 11.73 7.24
CA GLN A 29 10.28 11.03 7.06
C GLN A 29 11.52 11.88 7.43
N GLN A 30 11.41 13.20 7.31
CA GLN A 30 12.50 14.13 7.62
C GLN A 30 12.41 14.72 9.03
N ARG A 31 11.32 14.46 9.73
CA ARG A 31 11.06 14.97 11.06
C ARG A 31 12.13 14.51 12.05
N ASP A 32 12.71 15.48 12.76
CA ASP A 32 13.60 15.18 13.89
C ASP A 32 12.76 14.97 15.16
N ILE A 33 12.89 13.80 15.78
CA ILE A 33 12.15 13.42 16.98
C ILE A 33 13.13 12.79 17.97
N SER A 34 13.09 13.26 19.20
CA SER A 34 13.92 12.73 20.29
C SER A 34 13.53 11.33 20.74
N HIS A 35 12.25 10.94 20.57
CA HIS A 35 11.74 9.66 21.02
C HIS A 35 10.90 8.97 19.96
N PHE A 36 11.30 7.72 19.61
CA PHE A 36 10.52 6.82 18.78
C PHE A 36 10.16 5.58 19.59
N PHE A 37 8.95 5.06 19.38
CA PHE A 37 8.56 3.75 19.89
C PHE A 37 9.15 2.66 19.00
N ASP A 38 9.97 1.78 19.60
CA ASP A 38 10.52 0.64 18.87
C ASP A 38 9.45 -0.44 18.72
N MET A 39 9.19 -0.84 17.47
CA MET A 39 8.15 -1.83 17.15
C MET A 39 8.64 -3.27 17.21
N TYR A 40 9.87 -3.50 17.66
CA TYR A 40 10.45 -4.83 17.77
C TYR A 40 9.73 -5.70 18.80
N VAL A 41 9.36 -6.91 18.40
CA VAL A 41 8.77 -7.93 19.27
C VAL A 41 9.55 -9.24 19.19
N ARG A 42 9.34 -10.13 20.19
CA ARG A 42 10.07 -11.42 20.26
C ARG A 42 9.95 -12.26 18.98
N LEU A 43 8.83 -12.16 18.28
CA LEU A 43 8.60 -12.89 17.03
C LEU A 43 9.55 -12.43 15.91
N ASP A 44 9.92 -11.15 15.88
CA ASP A 44 10.84 -10.62 14.87
C ASP A 44 12.26 -11.19 14.99
N ARG A 45 12.61 -11.72 16.18
CA ARG A 45 13.89 -12.36 16.43
C ARG A 45 14.05 -13.67 15.66
N ILE A 46 12.97 -14.43 15.53
CA ILE A 46 12.99 -15.72 14.82
C ILE A 46 12.84 -15.59 13.32
N ILE A 47 12.38 -14.43 12.83
CA ILE A 47 12.29 -14.14 11.40
C ILE A 47 13.71 -13.87 10.88
N PRO A 48 14.26 -14.70 9.96
CA PRO A 48 15.62 -14.50 9.45
C PRO A 48 15.67 -13.29 8.50
N PHE A 49 16.87 -12.74 8.30
CA PHE A 49 17.13 -11.84 7.20
C PHE A 49 17.39 -12.65 5.93
N VAL A 50 16.62 -12.39 4.85
CA VAL A 50 16.72 -13.10 3.57
C VAL A 50 16.81 -12.09 2.44
N PRO A 51 18.03 -11.80 1.91
CA PRO A 51 18.25 -10.76 0.88
C PRO A 51 17.39 -10.92 -0.37
N ALA A 52 17.14 -12.15 -0.82
CA ALA A 52 16.34 -12.43 -2.01
C ALA A 52 14.91 -11.88 -1.94
N PHE A 53 14.38 -11.64 -0.73
CA PHE A 53 13.08 -11.02 -0.55
C PHE A 53 13.04 -9.52 -0.91
N ILE A 54 14.18 -8.92 -1.28
CA ILE A 54 14.18 -7.61 -1.92
C ILE A 54 13.40 -7.62 -3.25
N ILE A 55 13.36 -8.75 -3.96
CA ILE A 55 12.64 -8.89 -5.23
C ILE A 55 11.12 -8.67 -5.04
N PRO A 56 10.41 -9.44 -4.19
CA PRO A 56 9.00 -9.17 -3.93
C PRO A 56 8.75 -7.83 -3.23
N TYR A 57 9.74 -7.25 -2.55
CA TYR A 57 9.60 -5.91 -1.99
C TYR A 57 9.55 -4.83 -3.09
N ILE A 58 10.47 -4.83 -4.04
CA ILE A 58 10.44 -3.88 -5.17
C ILE A 58 9.28 -4.16 -6.12
N TYR A 59 8.84 -5.41 -6.24
CA TYR A 59 7.66 -5.78 -7.00
C TYR A 59 6.39 -5.09 -6.48
N TRP A 60 6.33 -4.72 -5.19
CA TRP A 60 5.22 -3.97 -4.61
C TRP A 60 4.86 -2.73 -5.42
N PHE A 61 5.84 -1.97 -5.89
CA PHE A 61 5.58 -0.77 -6.71
C PHE A 61 4.83 -1.11 -8.00
N LEU A 62 5.23 -2.20 -8.65
CA LEU A 62 4.57 -2.67 -9.87
C LEU A 62 3.17 -3.22 -9.59
N PHE A 63 3.00 -3.94 -8.49
CA PHE A 63 1.73 -4.51 -8.10
C PHE A 63 0.68 -3.44 -7.79
N VAL A 64 1.05 -2.42 -7.01
CA VAL A 64 0.16 -1.31 -6.67
C VAL A 64 -0.12 -0.46 -7.91
N ALA A 65 0.91 -0.03 -8.63
CA ALA A 65 0.74 0.79 -9.83
C ALA A 65 -0.06 0.04 -10.91
N GLY A 66 0.26 -1.23 -11.17
CA GLY A 66 -0.44 -2.06 -12.15
C GLY A 66 -1.90 -2.28 -11.80
N THR A 67 -2.22 -2.52 -10.53
CA THR A 67 -3.61 -2.65 -10.06
C THR A 67 -4.38 -1.34 -10.26
N LEU A 68 -3.83 -0.22 -9.83
CA LEU A 68 -4.50 1.08 -9.97
C LEU A 68 -4.66 1.49 -11.43
N LEU A 69 -3.65 1.27 -12.28
CA LEU A 69 -3.73 1.53 -13.72
C LEU A 69 -4.77 0.64 -14.39
N PHE A 70 -4.81 -0.65 -14.06
CA PHE A 70 -5.84 -1.55 -14.57
C PHE A 70 -7.24 -1.04 -14.23
N LEU A 71 -7.51 -0.74 -12.97
CA LEU A 71 -8.83 -0.23 -12.55
C LEU A 71 -9.17 1.11 -13.21
N PHE A 72 -8.18 1.99 -13.31
CA PHE A 72 -8.33 3.32 -13.92
C PHE A 72 -8.85 3.26 -15.36
N PHE A 73 -8.33 2.32 -16.15
CA PHE A 73 -8.74 2.17 -17.53
C PHE A 73 -9.91 1.21 -17.74
N TYR A 74 -10.20 0.36 -16.77
CA TYR A 74 -11.22 -0.67 -16.90
C TYR A 74 -12.62 -0.19 -16.47
N ASP A 75 -12.74 0.34 -15.24
CA ASP A 75 -14.04 0.74 -14.68
C ASP A 75 -13.83 1.85 -13.63
N ALA A 76 -14.43 3.02 -13.88
CA ALA A 76 -14.26 4.16 -12.99
C ALA A 76 -14.80 3.93 -11.57
N ASP A 77 -15.89 3.16 -11.40
CA ASP A 77 -16.45 2.85 -10.08
C ASP A 77 -15.52 1.93 -9.28
N GLU A 78 -14.96 0.93 -9.95
CA GLU A 78 -13.99 0.03 -9.32
C GLU A 78 -12.72 0.79 -8.96
N PHE A 79 -12.28 1.71 -9.84
CA PHE A 79 -11.16 2.60 -9.56
C PHE A 79 -11.43 3.49 -8.34
N TYR A 80 -12.57 4.18 -8.29
CA TYR A 80 -12.94 5.00 -7.12
C TYR A 80 -12.94 4.18 -5.83
N ARG A 81 -13.50 2.97 -5.88
CA ARG A 81 -13.57 2.10 -4.71
C ARG A 81 -12.19 1.64 -4.25
N GLY A 82 -11.38 1.14 -5.19
CA GLY A 82 -10.01 0.70 -4.91
C GLY A 82 -9.11 1.84 -4.44
N PHE A 83 -9.15 2.98 -5.15
CA PHE A 83 -8.40 4.17 -4.78
C PHE A 83 -8.80 4.72 -3.40
N SER A 84 -10.10 4.83 -3.13
CA SER A 84 -10.58 5.29 -1.82
C SER A 84 -10.15 4.37 -0.69
N PHE A 85 -10.16 3.05 -0.93
CA PHE A 85 -9.65 2.09 0.05
C PHE A 85 -8.19 2.36 0.39
N LEU A 86 -7.32 2.48 -0.62
CA LEU A 86 -5.90 2.75 -0.43
C LEU A 86 -5.67 4.12 0.21
N ALA A 87 -6.33 5.17 -0.28
CA ALA A 87 -6.20 6.53 0.23
C ALA A 87 -6.62 6.64 1.71
N CYS A 88 -7.74 6.00 2.10
CA CYS A 88 -8.17 5.97 3.49
C CYS A 88 -7.13 5.32 4.39
N GLY A 89 -6.62 4.14 4.03
CA GLY A 89 -5.62 3.44 4.85
C GLY A 89 -4.28 4.18 4.90
N MET A 90 -3.82 4.72 3.79
CA MET A 90 -2.61 5.55 3.74
C MET A 90 -2.76 6.81 4.61
N THR A 91 -3.94 7.46 4.58
CA THR A 91 -4.22 8.63 5.44
C THR A 91 -4.24 8.23 6.93
N ILE A 92 -4.89 7.12 7.28
CA ILE A 92 -4.89 6.60 8.65
C ILE A 92 -3.46 6.33 9.11
N SER A 93 -2.62 5.73 8.25
CA SER A 93 -1.22 5.49 8.56
C SER A 93 -0.45 6.78 8.82
N LEU A 94 -0.62 7.83 7.98
CA LEU A 94 0.02 9.13 8.22
C LEU A 94 -0.45 9.80 9.51
N ILE A 95 -1.74 9.70 9.84
CA ILE A 95 -2.27 10.20 11.12
C ILE A 95 -1.57 9.48 12.28
N ILE A 96 -1.48 8.14 12.22
CA ILE A 96 -0.79 7.35 13.25
C ILE A 96 0.69 7.73 13.32
N PHE A 97 1.39 7.84 12.20
CA PHE A 97 2.79 8.28 12.16
C PHE A 97 3.00 9.67 12.78
N THR A 98 2.00 10.56 12.63
CA THR A 98 2.07 11.92 13.18
C THR A 98 2.00 11.91 14.70
N ILE A 99 1.06 11.16 15.28
CA ILE A 99 0.78 11.15 16.73
C ILE A 99 1.56 10.09 17.48
N PHE A 100 1.97 9.01 16.80
CA PHE A 100 2.68 7.86 17.37
C PHE A 100 3.90 7.53 16.51
N PRO A 101 5.01 8.27 16.67
CA PRO A 101 6.22 8.04 15.88
C PRO A 101 6.88 6.72 16.25
N THR A 102 7.02 5.86 15.27
CA THR A 102 7.55 4.50 15.43
C THR A 102 8.82 4.29 14.65
N ARG A 103 9.64 3.33 15.08
CA ARG A 103 10.84 2.88 14.37
C ARG A 103 11.01 1.38 14.44
N PHE A 104 11.80 0.84 13.52
CA PHE A 104 12.25 -0.54 13.50
C PHE A 104 13.72 -0.61 13.06
N CYS A 105 14.66 -0.43 14.00
CA CYS A 105 16.09 -0.31 13.72
C CYS A 105 16.82 -1.66 13.86
N HIS A 106 16.29 -2.72 13.22
CA HIS A 106 16.82 -4.08 13.30
C HIS A 106 17.34 -4.60 11.95
N ARG A 107 17.76 -3.69 11.09
CA ARG A 107 18.43 -3.99 9.84
C ARG A 107 19.81 -4.59 10.10
N PRO A 108 20.30 -5.55 9.28
CA PRO A 108 21.64 -6.10 9.46
C PRO A 108 22.72 -5.06 9.19
N GLU A 109 23.80 -5.07 9.97
CA GLU A 109 24.96 -4.20 9.77
C GLU A 109 25.69 -4.54 8.47
N VAL A 110 25.78 -5.84 8.15
CA VAL A 110 26.41 -6.33 6.91
C VAL A 110 25.34 -6.93 6.00
N LEU A 111 25.21 -6.36 4.80
CA LEU A 111 24.28 -6.86 3.79
C LEU A 111 24.91 -8.09 3.10
N THR A 112 24.25 -9.22 3.22
CA THR A 112 24.55 -10.45 2.50
C THR A 112 23.77 -10.52 1.17
N GLY A 113 24.00 -11.57 0.38
CA GLY A 113 23.34 -11.79 -0.90
C GLY A 113 24.21 -11.42 -2.09
N ASN A 114 23.69 -11.58 -3.31
CA ASN A 114 24.39 -11.26 -4.55
C ASN A 114 24.43 -9.73 -4.81
N ALA A 115 25.18 -9.31 -5.85
CA ALA A 115 25.36 -7.90 -6.16
C ALA A 115 24.05 -7.14 -6.46
N PHE A 116 23.09 -7.80 -7.11
CA PHE A 116 21.76 -7.23 -7.38
C PHE A 116 20.97 -7.00 -6.09
N GLU A 117 20.95 -8.00 -5.22
CA GLU A 117 20.24 -7.93 -3.92
C GLU A 117 20.84 -6.83 -3.05
N GLN A 118 22.16 -6.78 -2.93
CA GLN A 118 22.86 -5.76 -2.15
C GLN A 118 22.64 -4.35 -2.70
N PHE A 119 22.65 -4.17 -4.03
CA PHE A 119 22.36 -2.89 -4.66
C PHE A 119 20.98 -2.37 -4.28
N TRP A 120 19.96 -3.21 -4.47
CA TRP A 120 18.58 -2.82 -4.16
C TRP A 120 18.32 -2.65 -2.67
N LEU A 121 18.91 -3.48 -1.81
CA LEU A 121 18.81 -3.32 -0.35
C LEU A 121 19.39 -1.97 0.09
N ARG A 122 20.57 -1.60 -0.39
CA ARG A 122 21.17 -0.28 -0.08
C ARG A 122 20.31 0.87 -0.59
N PHE A 123 19.80 0.75 -1.81
CA PHE A 123 18.90 1.76 -2.38
C PHE A 123 17.64 1.94 -1.54
N ILE A 124 16.95 0.85 -1.23
CA ILE A 124 15.72 0.89 -0.41
C ILE A 124 16.00 1.39 1.00
N TYR A 125 17.05 0.92 1.65
CA TYR A 125 17.39 1.36 3.00
C TYR A 125 17.78 2.83 3.07
N GLY A 126 18.30 3.39 1.99
CA GLY A 126 18.59 4.82 1.87
C GLY A 126 17.34 5.66 1.58
N ALA A 127 16.43 5.14 0.75
CA ALA A 127 15.22 5.85 0.35
C ALA A 127 14.11 5.79 1.41
N ASP A 128 13.97 4.66 2.10
CA ASP A 128 12.93 4.40 3.09
C ASP A 128 13.56 4.20 4.47
N LYS A 129 13.50 5.24 5.29
CA LYS A 129 14.07 5.25 6.63
C LYS A 129 13.37 4.22 7.53
N PRO A 130 14.06 3.69 8.58
CA PRO A 130 13.45 2.74 9.53
C PRO A 130 12.54 3.44 10.56
N THR A 131 11.83 4.47 10.13
CA THR A 131 10.91 5.28 10.95
C THR A 131 9.53 5.34 10.32
N ASN A 132 8.51 5.61 11.12
CA ASN A 132 7.11 5.63 10.67
C ASN A 132 6.68 4.28 10.08
N VAL A 133 6.98 3.20 10.80
CA VAL A 133 6.78 1.83 10.31
C VAL A 133 5.42 1.23 10.64
N PHE A 134 4.73 1.71 11.68
CA PHE A 134 3.47 1.15 12.17
C PHE A 134 2.27 2.07 11.91
N PRO A 135 1.24 1.60 11.20
CA PRO A 135 1.10 0.32 10.49
C PRO A 135 1.84 0.31 9.14
N SER A 136 2.16 -0.87 8.61
CA SER A 136 2.86 -0.99 7.33
C SER A 136 1.98 -0.59 6.14
N ILE A 137 2.35 0.48 5.44
CA ILE A 137 1.69 0.91 4.20
C ILE A 137 1.89 -0.12 3.08
N HIS A 138 3.05 -0.78 3.03
CA HIS A 138 3.33 -1.84 2.06
C HIS A 138 2.35 -3.01 2.18
N VAL A 139 2.15 -3.48 3.39
CA VAL A 139 1.22 -4.58 3.68
C VAL A 139 -0.22 -4.14 3.41
N PHE A 140 -0.62 -2.98 3.91
CA PHE A 140 -1.96 -2.45 3.72
C PHE A 140 -2.32 -2.32 2.24
N ASN A 141 -1.47 -1.66 1.45
CA ASN A 141 -1.71 -1.47 0.02
C ASN A 141 -1.72 -2.79 -0.75
N SER A 142 -0.89 -3.76 -0.36
CA SER A 142 -0.88 -5.08 -1.00
C SER A 142 -2.18 -5.84 -0.77
N ILE A 143 -2.70 -5.80 0.46
CA ILE A 143 -4.01 -6.38 0.79
C ILE A 143 -5.12 -5.65 0.02
N GLY A 144 -5.07 -4.31 -0.03
CA GLY A 144 -6.05 -3.50 -0.75
C GLY A 144 -6.08 -3.78 -2.25
N CYS A 145 -4.91 -3.90 -2.89
CA CYS A 145 -4.80 -4.28 -4.30
C CYS A 145 -5.34 -5.69 -4.56
N ALA A 146 -5.01 -6.66 -3.69
CA ALA A 146 -5.55 -8.01 -3.82
C ALA A 146 -7.09 -8.03 -3.70
N ILE A 147 -7.65 -7.31 -2.73
CA ILE A 147 -9.10 -7.16 -2.59
C ILE A 147 -9.71 -6.54 -3.85
N ALA A 148 -9.10 -5.46 -4.38
CA ALA A 148 -9.60 -4.76 -5.55
C ALA A 148 -9.64 -5.68 -6.78
N LEU A 149 -8.58 -6.44 -7.03
CA LEU A 149 -8.53 -7.42 -8.13
C LEU A 149 -9.54 -8.56 -7.96
N ILE A 150 -9.66 -9.14 -6.75
CA ILE A 150 -10.59 -10.23 -6.47
C ILE A 150 -12.05 -9.77 -6.58
N LYS A 151 -12.33 -8.50 -6.25
CA LYS A 151 -13.69 -7.93 -6.31
C LYS A 151 -14.03 -7.28 -7.64
N SER A 152 -13.06 -7.17 -8.56
CA SER A 152 -13.30 -6.65 -9.89
C SER A 152 -14.24 -7.56 -10.69
N LYS A 153 -15.22 -6.95 -11.36
CA LYS A 153 -16.15 -7.64 -12.27
C LYS A 153 -15.41 -8.42 -13.36
N LYS A 154 -14.26 -7.88 -13.82
CA LYS A 154 -13.41 -8.51 -14.83
C LYS A 154 -12.89 -9.87 -14.41
N PHE A 155 -12.59 -10.03 -13.12
CA PHE A 155 -11.94 -11.23 -12.58
C PHE A 155 -12.84 -12.06 -11.67
N LYS A 156 -14.16 -11.78 -11.63
CA LYS A 156 -15.12 -12.40 -10.72
C LYS A 156 -15.00 -13.93 -10.64
N ASP A 157 -14.85 -14.57 -11.79
CA ASP A 157 -14.77 -16.04 -11.90
C ASP A 157 -13.36 -16.52 -12.29
N ASN A 158 -12.36 -15.64 -12.25
CA ASN A 158 -10.99 -15.93 -12.63
C ASN A 158 -10.15 -16.40 -11.42
N LYS A 159 -10.25 -17.70 -11.08
CA LYS A 159 -9.48 -18.29 -9.97
C LYS A 159 -7.96 -18.07 -10.08
N PRO A 160 -7.30 -18.23 -11.25
CA PRO A 160 -5.88 -17.90 -11.39
C PRO A 160 -5.53 -16.48 -10.98
N MET A 161 -6.34 -15.48 -11.36
CA MET A 161 -6.13 -14.09 -10.96
C MET A 161 -6.30 -13.89 -9.44
N HIS A 162 -7.28 -14.56 -8.83
CA HIS A 162 -7.46 -14.50 -7.37
C HIS A 162 -6.25 -15.08 -6.64
N ILE A 163 -5.75 -16.23 -7.10
CA ILE A 163 -4.55 -16.87 -6.54
C ILE A 163 -3.33 -15.95 -6.71
N PHE A 164 -3.12 -15.40 -7.91
CA PHE A 164 -2.06 -14.43 -8.19
C PHE A 164 -2.10 -13.24 -7.24
N ALA A 165 -3.27 -12.63 -7.04
CA ALA A 165 -3.43 -11.47 -6.17
C ALA A 165 -3.10 -11.81 -4.70
N ILE A 166 -3.57 -12.96 -4.21
CA ILE A 166 -3.29 -13.43 -2.85
C ILE A 166 -1.80 -13.72 -2.67
N ILE A 167 -1.19 -14.48 -3.59
CA ILE A 167 0.24 -14.81 -3.52
C ILE A 167 1.08 -13.53 -3.55
N SER A 168 0.76 -12.57 -4.42
CA SER A 168 1.45 -11.29 -4.48
C SER A 168 1.40 -10.55 -3.15
N ALA A 169 0.21 -10.42 -2.55
CA ALA A 169 0.05 -9.75 -1.27
C ALA A 169 0.81 -10.46 -0.13
N VAL A 170 0.79 -11.79 -0.11
CA VAL A 170 1.53 -12.59 0.88
C VAL A 170 3.03 -12.44 0.71
N LEU A 171 3.57 -12.57 -0.51
CA LEU A 171 4.99 -12.43 -0.79
C LEU A 171 5.51 -11.04 -0.43
N ILE A 172 4.75 -9.98 -0.77
CA ILE A 172 5.11 -8.61 -0.40
C ILE A 172 5.08 -8.45 1.13
N THR A 173 4.06 -8.96 1.80
CA THR A 173 3.98 -8.92 3.27
C THR A 173 5.19 -9.60 3.92
N LEU A 174 5.51 -10.80 3.49
CA LEU A 174 6.69 -11.53 3.98
C LEU A 174 7.98 -10.77 3.68
N SER A 175 8.09 -10.16 2.50
CA SER A 175 9.28 -9.41 2.12
C SER A 175 9.61 -8.27 3.08
N THR A 176 8.60 -7.54 3.56
CA THR A 176 8.82 -6.44 4.50
C THR A 176 9.48 -6.90 5.80
N MET A 177 9.16 -8.11 6.26
CA MET A 177 9.74 -8.71 7.47
C MET A 177 11.10 -9.36 7.21
N PHE A 178 11.26 -10.09 6.10
CA PHE A 178 12.51 -10.79 5.77
C PHE A 178 13.65 -9.84 5.40
N ILE A 179 13.36 -8.67 4.82
CA ILE A 179 14.38 -7.64 4.61
C ILE A 179 14.46 -6.63 5.78
N LYS A 180 13.84 -6.93 6.92
CA LYS A 180 13.91 -6.10 8.14
C LYS A 180 13.50 -4.64 7.95
N GLN A 181 12.48 -4.39 7.12
CA GLN A 181 11.84 -3.07 6.98
C GLN A 181 10.73 -2.86 8.00
N HIS A 182 10.00 -3.92 8.35
CA HIS A 182 8.86 -3.88 9.26
C HIS A 182 8.89 -5.01 10.28
N SER A 183 8.32 -4.76 11.45
CA SER A 183 7.94 -5.77 12.42
C SER A 183 6.70 -6.55 11.95
N CYS A 184 6.54 -7.76 12.45
CA CYS A 184 5.30 -8.52 12.26
C CYS A 184 4.07 -7.79 12.84
N MET A 185 4.23 -6.95 13.87
CA MET A 185 3.17 -6.14 14.44
C MET A 185 2.67 -5.07 13.47
N ASP A 186 3.56 -4.50 12.65
CA ASP A 186 3.19 -3.53 11.62
C ASP A 186 2.29 -4.18 10.56
N ALA A 187 2.59 -5.44 10.21
CA ALA A 187 1.80 -6.22 9.27
C ALA A 187 0.42 -6.59 9.84
N VAL A 188 0.36 -7.00 11.10
CA VAL A 188 -0.91 -7.32 11.78
C VAL A 188 -1.80 -6.08 11.87
N ALA A 189 -1.26 -4.93 12.27
CA ALA A 189 -2.02 -3.69 12.34
C ALA A 189 -2.55 -3.28 10.96
N ALA A 190 -1.74 -3.38 9.92
CA ALA A 190 -2.16 -3.12 8.55
C ALA A 190 -3.31 -4.04 8.10
N ALA A 191 -3.24 -5.33 8.43
CA ALA A 191 -4.29 -6.29 8.13
C ALA A 191 -5.61 -5.99 8.88
N VAL A 192 -5.54 -5.57 10.14
CA VAL A 192 -6.71 -5.14 10.93
C VAL A 192 -7.37 -3.91 10.30
N ILE A 193 -6.58 -2.89 9.95
CA ILE A 193 -7.09 -1.69 9.27
C ILE A 193 -7.73 -2.07 7.92
N ALA A 194 -7.06 -2.93 7.15
CA ALA A 194 -7.59 -3.41 5.88
C ALA A 194 -8.93 -4.15 6.05
N TYR A 195 -9.06 -4.98 7.07
CA TYR A 195 -10.31 -5.66 7.39
C TYR A 195 -11.44 -4.68 7.74
N ILE A 196 -11.17 -3.70 8.60
CA ILE A 196 -12.16 -2.68 8.98
C ILE A 196 -12.61 -1.88 7.74
N LEU A 197 -11.66 -1.39 6.94
CA LEU A 197 -11.98 -0.64 5.72
C LEU A 197 -12.68 -1.50 4.67
N TYR A 198 -12.36 -2.80 4.58
CA TYR A 198 -13.10 -3.73 3.73
C TYR A 198 -14.59 -3.82 4.13
N GLN A 199 -14.88 -3.92 5.42
CA GLN A 199 -16.28 -3.95 5.90
C GLN A 199 -17.01 -2.64 5.55
N LEU A 200 -16.33 -1.51 5.65
CA LEU A 200 -16.91 -0.19 5.39
C LEU A 200 -17.06 0.12 3.90
N ILE A 201 -16.07 -0.19 3.07
CA ILE A 201 -16.01 0.26 1.66
C ILE A 201 -16.55 -0.80 0.70
N TYR A 202 -16.29 -2.09 0.95
CA TYR A 202 -16.69 -3.16 0.04
C TYR A 202 -17.98 -3.88 0.41
N LYS A 203 -18.29 -4.01 1.72
CA LYS A 203 -19.50 -4.72 2.15
C LYS A 203 -20.70 -3.81 2.33
N ARG A 204 -20.50 -2.55 2.74
CA ARG A 204 -21.59 -1.60 2.87
C ARG A 204 -21.90 -0.97 1.51
N GLU A 205 -23.17 -0.99 1.13
CA GLU A 205 -23.63 -0.15 0.03
C GLU A 205 -23.72 1.31 0.52
N HIS A 206 -23.09 2.20 -0.24
CA HIS A 206 -23.12 3.64 0.01
C HIS A 206 -23.93 4.35 -1.09
N PRO A 207 -25.26 4.18 -1.15
CA PRO A 207 -26.07 4.70 -2.25
C PRO A 207 -25.97 6.22 -2.39
N ARG A 208 -25.85 6.96 -1.26
CA ARG A 208 -25.70 8.42 -1.28
C ARG A 208 -24.34 8.87 -1.86
N LEU A 209 -23.25 8.20 -1.48
CA LEU A 209 -21.94 8.51 -2.01
C LEU A 209 -21.86 8.17 -3.49
N ARG A 210 -22.40 7.02 -3.88
CA ARG A 210 -22.53 6.61 -5.28
C ARG A 210 -23.34 7.63 -6.08
N GLN A 211 -24.49 8.03 -5.58
CA GLN A 211 -25.35 9.04 -6.22
C GLN A 211 -24.64 10.40 -6.33
N PHE A 212 -23.91 10.83 -5.30
CA PHE A 212 -23.13 12.06 -5.34
C PHE A 212 -22.02 12.00 -6.40
N VAL A 213 -21.26 10.90 -6.45
CA VAL A 213 -20.21 10.70 -7.47
C VAL A 213 -20.82 10.73 -8.87
N TYR A 214 -21.90 9.99 -9.13
CA TYR A 214 -22.56 9.98 -10.44
C TYR A 214 -23.22 11.32 -10.82
N SER A 215 -23.70 12.10 -9.86
CA SER A 215 -24.26 13.43 -10.15
C SER A 215 -23.20 14.43 -10.59
N LYS A 216 -21.96 14.28 -10.07
CA LYS A 216 -20.82 15.16 -10.39
C LYS A 216 -20.02 14.66 -11.60
N PHE A 217 -19.96 13.35 -11.79
CA PHE A 217 -19.17 12.66 -12.81
C PHE A 217 -20.01 11.57 -13.47
N PRO A 218 -20.96 11.94 -14.35
CA PRO A 218 -21.83 10.98 -15.02
C PRO A 218 -21.00 10.02 -15.86
N ASN A 219 -21.14 8.73 -15.60
CA ASN A 219 -20.52 7.66 -16.39
C ASN A 219 -21.13 7.76 -17.81
N LYS A 220 -20.37 8.25 -18.76
CA LYS A 220 -20.69 8.13 -20.17
C LYS A 220 -20.12 6.78 -20.63
N GLY A 221 -20.96 5.72 -20.48
CA GLY A 221 -20.70 4.40 -21.02
C GLY A 221 -20.47 4.42 -22.53
#